data_6067b4c4d0231b1cadf45771e4e94ad3
#
_entry.id   6067b4c4d0231b1cadf45771e4e94ad3
#
_cell.length_a   1.000
_cell.length_b   1.000
_cell.length_c   1.000
_cell.angle_alpha   90.00
_cell.angle_beta   90.00
_cell.angle_gamma   90.00
#
_symmetry.space_group_name_H-M   'P 1'
#
loop_
_entity.id
_entity.type
_entity.pdbx_description
1 polymer ?
#
loop_
_entity_poly.entity_id
_entity_poly.type
_entity_poly.pdbx_seq_one_letter_code
_entity_poly.pdbx_strand_id
1 'polypeptide(L)'
;METYGIEKYGITGTTEIIHNPSYELLFEEETKPGLTGYEVGKLTELGAVNVMTGVYTGRSPKDKYIVVDENSKNTVWWTSDEYKNDNHPMSEETWAKVKELAVKELCNKKLYVVDAFCGANPDTRMAVRFIVEVAWQAHFVTNMFIRPTEEELKNFKPDFIVYNASKAKVENFKELGLNSETCVAFNITSREQVIINTWYGGEMKKGMFSMMNYYLPLKGIASMHCSANTDMNGENTAIFFGLSGTGKTTLSTDPKRLLIGDDEHGWDDNGVFNFEGGCYAKVIGLDKESEPDIYNAIRRDALLENVTVDENGKIDFNDKSVTENTRVSYPIDHIEKIVKNVKPVSAGPAAKNVIFLSADAFGVLPPVSILTPEQTQYYFLSGFTAKLAGTERGITEPTPTFSACFGQAFLELHPTKYAEELVKKMKASGAKAYLVNTGWNGTGKRISIKDTRGIIDAILSGAINTAPTKVIPTFNFEVPTELPGVDSHILDPRDTYANVADWEAKAADLAARFTKNFVKYTGNEAGKALVAAGPESK
;
A
#
# COMPACT_ATOMS: atom_id res chain seq x y z
N MET A 1 -9.20 -36.71 -10.98
CA MET A 1 -8.67 -35.34 -10.88
C MET A 1 -8.86 -34.89 -9.44
N GLU A 2 -7.80 -34.45 -8.82
CA GLU A 2 -7.89 -33.86 -7.47
C GLU A 2 -8.52 -32.46 -7.56
N THR A 3 -9.50 -32.18 -6.73
CA THR A 3 -10.30 -30.95 -6.79
C THR A 3 -9.98 -29.96 -5.68
N TYR A 4 -9.09 -30.37 -4.76
CA TYR A 4 -8.68 -29.56 -3.60
C TYR A 4 -9.85 -29.04 -2.76
N GLY A 5 -11.01 -29.73 -2.88
CA GLY A 5 -12.22 -29.44 -2.11
C GLY A 5 -12.98 -28.18 -2.56
N ILE A 6 -12.76 -27.69 -3.77
CA ILE A 6 -13.48 -26.48 -4.25
C ILE A 6 -14.97 -26.73 -4.49
N GLU A 7 -15.41 -27.98 -4.60
CA GLU A 7 -16.84 -28.35 -4.72
C GLU A 7 -17.65 -27.88 -3.51
N LYS A 8 -17.04 -27.85 -2.35
CA LYS A 8 -17.73 -27.32 -1.13
C LYS A 8 -18.06 -25.85 -1.23
N TYR A 9 -17.43 -25.11 -2.16
CA TYR A 9 -17.75 -23.71 -2.47
C TYR A 9 -18.80 -23.61 -3.59
N GLY A 10 -19.30 -24.72 -4.12
CA GLY A 10 -20.24 -24.76 -5.24
C GLY A 10 -19.60 -24.76 -6.63
N ILE A 11 -18.27 -24.82 -6.71
CA ILE A 11 -17.53 -24.85 -7.99
C ILE A 11 -17.43 -26.30 -8.48
N THR A 12 -18.14 -26.62 -9.55
CA THR A 12 -18.26 -27.97 -10.09
C THR A 12 -17.96 -28.03 -11.59
N GLY A 13 -17.75 -29.23 -12.11
CA GLY A 13 -17.51 -29.45 -13.54
C GLY A 13 -16.17 -28.92 -14.05
N THR A 14 -15.21 -28.69 -13.17
CA THR A 14 -13.86 -28.27 -13.56
C THR A 14 -13.21 -29.27 -14.50
N THR A 15 -12.66 -28.78 -15.61
CA THR A 15 -11.98 -29.62 -16.61
C THR A 15 -10.53 -29.92 -16.23
N GLU A 16 -9.88 -29.00 -15.55
CA GLU A 16 -8.52 -29.13 -15.02
C GLU A 16 -8.34 -28.15 -13.86
N ILE A 17 -7.57 -28.51 -12.85
CA ILE A 17 -7.12 -27.62 -11.79
C ILE A 17 -5.59 -27.67 -11.73
N ILE A 18 -4.96 -26.52 -11.90
CA ILE A 18 -3.53 -26.35 -11.62
C ILE A 18 -3.40 -25.72 -10.24
N HIS A 19 -2.85 -26.48 -9.30
CA HIS A 19 -2.69 -26.07 -7.91
C HIS A 19 -1.25 -25.68 -7.63
N ASN A 20 -1.06 -24.46 -7.09
CA ASN A 20 0.25 -23.89 -6.75
C ASN A 20 1.32 -24.15 -7.83
N PRO A 21 1.11 -23.68 -9.05
CA PRO A 21 2.04 -23.93 -10.16
C PRO A 21 3.43 -23.35 -9.85
N SER A 22 4.45 -24.05 -10.36
CA SER A 22 5.81 -23.51 -10.38
C SER A 22 5.89 -22.29 -11.31
N TYR A 23 6.92 -21.46 -11.14
CA TYR A 23 7.17 -20.35 -12.06
C TYR A 23 7.36 -20.80 -13.51
N GLU A 24 7.99 -21.95 -13.72
CA GLU A 24 8.13 -22.52 -15.06
C GLU A 24 6.77 -22.83 -15.68
N LEU A 25 5.89 -23.50 -14.94
CA LEU A 25 4.56 -23.83 -15.43
C LEU A 25 3.71 -22.57 -15.65
N LEU A 26 3.82 -21.56 -14.77
CA LEU A 26 3.15 -20.28 -14.96
C LEU A 26 3.59 -19.60 -16.25
N PHE A 27 4.88 -19.59 -16.52
CA PHE A 27 5.42 -19.04 -17.77
C PHE A 27 4.86 -19.78 -19.01
N GLU A 28 4.85 -21.11 -18.97
CA GLU A 28 4.28 -21.92 -20.06
C GLU A 28 2.79 -21.62 -20.25
N GLU A 29 2.02 -21.57 -19.18
CA GLU A 29 0.57 -21.35 -19.23
C GLU A 29 0.19 -19.96 -19.72
N GLU A 30 0.93 -18.90 -19.34
CA GLU A 30 0.61 -17.53 -19.71
C GLU A 30 1.16 -17.09 -21.07
N THR A 31 2.06 -17.90 -21.67
CA THR A 31 2.66 -17.59 -22.98
C THR A 31 2.34 -18.63 -24.06
N LYS A 32 1.58 -19.69 -23.73
CA LYS A 32 1.30 -20.77 -24.67
C LYS A 32 0.52 -20.30 -25.90
N PRO A 33 0.69 -20.97 -27.06
CA PRO A 33 -0.12 -20.70 -28.23
C PRO A 33 -1.62 -20.93 -27.99
N GLY A 34 -2.46 -20.16 -28.68
CA GLY A 34 -3.91 -20.31 -28.62
C GLY A 34 -4.60 -19.46 -27.56
N LEU A 35 -3.85 -18.77 -26.70
CA LEU A 35 -4.42 -17.75 -25.81
C LEU A 35 -4.91 -16.55 -26.64
N THR A 36 -5.97 -15.91 -26.16
CA THR A 36 -6.58 -14.74 -26.84
C THR A 36 -6.88 -13.61 -25.85
N GLY A 37 -6.99 -12.39 -26.38
CA GLY A 37 -7.35 -11.22 -25.60
C GLY A 37 -6.37 -10.96 -24.46
N TYR A 38 -6.91 -10.65 -23.29
CA TYR A 38 -6.13 -10.29 -22.10
C TYR A 38 -5.47 -11.49 -21.39
N GLU A 39 -5.69 -12.72 -21.85
CA GLU A 39 -4.99 -13.90 -21.32
C GLU A 39 -3.56 -14.01 -21.85
N VAL A 40 -3.25 -13.32 -22.95
CA VAL A 40 -1.96 -13.42 -23.64
C VAL A 40 -0.87 -12.72 -22.84
N GLY A 41 0.13 -13.49 -22.40
CA GLY A 41 1.38 -12.97 -21.91
C GLY A 41 2.42 -12.86 -23.02
N LYS A 42 3.10 -11.71 -23.09
CA LYS A 42 4.16 -11.44 -24.06
C LYS A 42 5.51 -11.39 -23.39
N LEU A 43 6.42 -12.26 -23.84
CA LEU A 43 7.80 -12.26 -23.36
C LEU A 43 8.51 -10.98 -23.78
N THR A 44 9.20 -10.34 -22.84
CA THR A 44 10.00 -9.13 -23.08
C THR A 44 11.49 -9.44 -23.19
N GLU A 45 12.25 -8.47 -23.69
CA GLU A 45 13.72 -8.54 -23.79
C GLU A 45 14.43 -8.74 -22.43
N LEU A 46 13.77 -8.34 -21.32
CA LEU A 46 14.30 -8.50 -19.98
C LEU A 46 13.99 -9.86 -19.36
N GLY A 47 13.25 -10.73 -20.05
CA GLY A 47 12.88 -12.05 -19.58
C GLY A 47 11.57 -12.11 -18.78
N ALA A 48 11.05 -10.98 -18.34
CA ALA A 48 9.73 -10.88 -17.73
C ALA A 48 8.62 -10.94 -18.77
N VAL A 49 7.48 -11.49 -18.39
CA VAL A 49 6.27 -11.48 -19.22
C VAL A 49 5.47 -10.21 -18.96
N ASN A 50 4.94 -9.61 -20.02
CA ASN A 50 4.00 -8.50 -19.92
C ASN A 50 2.59 -8.96 -20.26
N VAL A 51 1.62 -8.49 -19.48
CA VAL A 51 0.20 -8.74 -19.70
C VAL A 51 -0.59 -7.43 -19.73
N MET A 52 -1.76 -7.47 -20.36
CA MET A 52 -2.69 -6.35 -20.39
C MET A 52 -3.85 -6.67 -19.46
N THR A 53 -4.22 -5.73 -18.59
CA THR A 53 -5.27 -5.94 -17.58
C THR A 53 -6.66 -5.48 -18.06
N GLY A 54 -6.78 -5.10 -19.31
CA GLY A 54 -8.05 -4.71 -19.91
C GLY A 54 -8.48 -3.28 -19.58
N VAL A 55 -9.77 -3.10 -19.43
CA VAL A 55 -10.37 -1.78 -19.15
C VAL A 55 -9.87 -1.19 -17.83
N TYR A 56 -9.67 -2.04 -16.83
CA TYR A 56 -9.19 -1.63 -15.52
C TYR A 56 -7.68 -1.78 -15.43
N THR A 57 -6.99 -0.65 -15.43
CA THR A 57 -5.53 -0.59 -15.24
C THR A 57 -5.13 -0.18 -13.81
N GLY A 58 -6.10 -0.14 -12.92
CA GLY A 58 -5.99 0.16 -11.50
C GLY A 58 -7.20 -0.39 -10.74
N ARG A 59 -7.21 -0.21 -9.43
CA ARG A 59 -8.36 -0.57 -8.59
C ARG A 59 -9.59 0.26 -8.92
N SER A 60 -10.75 -0.28 -8.59
CA SER A 60 -12.03 0.38 -8.73
C SER A 60 -12.68 0.64 -7.37
N PRO A 61 -12.31 1.72 -6.66
CA PRO A 61 -12.80 2.00 -5.31
C PRO A 61 -14.32 2.20 -5.22
N LYS A 62 -14.92 2.71 -6.29
CA LYS A 62 -16.40 2.91 -6.37
C LYS A 62 -17.19 1.61 -6.43
N ASP A 63 -16.54 0.52 -6.80
CA ASP A 63 -17.13 -0.82 -6.92
C ASP A 63 -16.74 -1.75 -5.77
N LYS A 64 -16.11 -1.20 -4.71
CA LYS A 64 -15.78 -1.92 -3.48
C LYS A 64 -16.98 -1.92 -2.53
N TYR A 65 -17.30 -3.11 -2.00
CA TYR A 65 -18.41 -3.31 -1.05
C TYR A 65 -17.98 -4.21 0.11
N ILE A 66 -18.61 -3.97 1.26
CA ILE A 66 -18.48 -4.84 2.44
C ILE A 66 -19.89 -5.24 2.88
N VAL A 67 -20.09 -6.52 3.15
CA VAL A 67 -21.39 -7.04 3.59
C VAL A 67 -21.73 -6.51 4.97
N VAL A 68 -22.95 -6.00 5.12
CA VAL A 68 -23.49 -5.56 6.40
C VAL A 68 -24.17 -6.74 7.08
N ASP A 69 -23.64 -7.16 8.20
CA ASP A 69 -24.21 -8.20 9.06
C ASP A 69 -24.06 -7.84 10.54
N GLU A 70 -24.42 -8.74 11.44
CA GLU A 70 -24.37 -8.49 12.89
C GLU A 70 -22.95 -8.15 13.41
N ASN A 71 -21.90 -8.66 12.74
CA ASN A 71 -20.50 -8.37 13.12
C ASN A 71 -20.00 -7.07 12.53
N SER A 72 -20.21 -6.87 11.22
CA SER A 72 -19.63 -5.75 10.49
C SER A 72 -20.34 -4.42 10.74
N LYS A 73 -21.65 -4.44 10.99
CA LYS A 73 -22.47 -3.23 11.13
C LYS A 73 -21.94 -2.23 12.16
N ASN A 74 -21.35 -2.71 13.26
CA ASN A 74 -20.87 -1.89 14.36
C ASN A 74 -19.35 -1.72 14.39
N THR A 75 -18.61 -2.40 13.52
CA THR A 75 -17.15 -2.38 13.54
C THR A 75 -16.54 -1.67 12.34
N VAL A 76 -17.15 -1.79 11.17
CA VAL A 76 -16.65 -1.18 9.94
C VAL A 76 -16.86 0.34 9.95
N TRP A 77 -15.87 1.06 9.47
CA TRP A 77 -15.97 2.49 9.23
C TRP A 77 -16.67 2.74 7.89
N TRP A 78 -18.00 2.80 7.93
CA TRP A 78 -18.84 2.93 6.75
C TRP A 78 -18.76 4.32 6.11
N THR A 79 -18.85 4.36 4.78
CA THR A 79 -19.03 5.62 4.06
C THR A 79 -20.33 6.30 4.48
N SER A 80 -20.30 7.61 4.61
CA SER A 80 -21.46 8.43 4.92
C SER A 80 -21.42 9.75 4.16
N ASP A 81 -22.50 10.51 4.20
CA ASP A 81 -22.53 11.84 3.58
C ASP A 81 -21.55 12.81 4.25
N GLU A 82 -21.34 12.63 5.53
CA GLU A 82 -20.41 13.45 6.34
C GLU A 82 -18.94 13.04 6.09
N TYR A 83 -18.68 11.72 5.93
CA TYR A 83 -17.32 11.17 5.79
C TYR A 83 -17.27 10.16 4.64
N LYS A 84 -16.90 10.63 3.46
CA LYS A 84 -16.76 9.76 2.29
C LYS A 84 -15.53 8.86 2.42
N ASN A 85 -15.73 7.57 2.24
CA ASN A 85 -14.68 6.57 2.10
C ASN A 85 -15.13 5.45 1.14
N ASP A 86 -14.30 4.43 0.95
CA ASP A 86 -14.56 3.36 -0.02
C ASP A 86 -15.29 2.14 0.59
N ASN A 87 -15.71 2.21 1.85
CA ASN A 87 -16.41 1.11 2.52
C ASN A 87 -17.92 1.21 2.26
N HIS A 88 -18.34 0.82 1.06
CA HIS A 88 -19.76 0.85 0.67
C HIS A 88 -20.48 -0.37 1.23
N PRO A 89 -21.65 -0.20 1.85
CA PRO A 89 -22.42 -1.30 2.39
C PRO A 89 -23.06 -2.16 1.29
N MET A 90 -23.10 -3.47 1.51
CA MET A 90 -23.82 -4.43 0.68
C MET A 90 -24.69 -5.32 1.57
N SER A 91 -25.94 -5.57 1.18
CA SER A 91 -26.80 -6.49 1.92
C SER A 91 -26.35 -7.94 1.76
N GLU A 92 -26.70 -8.79 2.73
CA GLU A 92 -26.45 -10.23 2.65
C GLU A 92 -27.16 -10.87 1.43
N GLU A 93 -28.34 -10.36 1.06
CA GLU A 93 -29.07 -10.82 -0.13
C GLU A 93 -28.30 -10.51 -1.41
N THR A 94 -27.79 -9.29 -1.58
CA THR A 94 -26.99 -8.90 -2.75
C THR A 94 -25.67 -9.68 -2.78
N TRP A 95 -25.04 -9.88 -1.63
CA TRP A 95 -23.84 -10.71 -1.52
C TRP A 95 -24.08 -12.13 -2.04
N ALA A 96 -25.19 -12.77 -1.64
CA ALA A 96 -25.53 -14.12 -2.11
C ALA A 96 -25.64 -14.18 -3.63
N LYS A 97 -26.23 -13.15 -4.26
CA LYS A 97 -26.38 -13.08 -5.72
C LYS A 97 -25.07 -12.87 -6.46
N VAL A 98 -24.20 -11.96 -5.99
CA VAL A 98 -22.89 -11.72 -6.64
C VAL A 98 -21.95 -12.91 -6.42
N LYS A 99 -22.00 -13.57 -5.26
CA LYS A 99 -21.25 -14.80 -5.01
C LYS A 99 -21.71 -15.93 -5.92
N GLU A 100 -23.01 -16.13 -6.08
CA GLU A 100 -23.56 -17.12 -7.00
C GLU A 100 -23.10 -16.89 -8.44
N LEU A 101 -23.10 -15.63 -8.89
CA LEU A 101 -22.61 -15.26 -10.21
C LEU A 101 -21.12 -15.61 -10.38
N ALA A 102 -20.28 -15.28 -9.41
CA ALA A 102 -18.86 -15.59 -9.44
C ALA A 102 -18.61 -17.09 -9.42
N VAL A 103 -19.29 -17.85 -8.58
CA VAL A 103 -19.18 -19.31 -8.50
C VAL A 103 -19.62 -19.96 -9.82
N LYS A 104 -20.70 -19.49 -10.41
CA LYS A 104 -21.19 -19.99 -11.72
C LYS A 104 -20.15 -19.76 -12.82
N GLU A 105 -19.52 -18.58 -12.86
CA GLU A 105 -18.45 -18.29 -13.82
C GLU A 105 -17.29 -19.26 -13.69
N LEU A 106 -16.92 -19.63 -12.48
CA LEU A 106 -15.80 -20.52 -12.20
C LEU A 106 -16.10 -22.01 -12.41
N CYS A 107 -17.34 -22.38 -12.70
CA CYS A 107 -17.73 -23.78 -13.04
C CYS A 107 -17.38 -24.14 -14.48
N ASN A 108 -17.25 -25.45 -14.74
CA ASN A 108 -17.13 -26.06 -16.08
C ASN A 108 -15.97 -25.53 -16.92
N LYS A 109 -14.84 -25.24 -16.29
CA LYS A 109 -13.64 -24.75 -16.97
C LYS A 109 -12.36 -25.15 -16.25
N LYS A 110 -11.23 -24.86 -16.87
CA LYS A 110 -9.91 -24.93 -16.26
C LYS A 110 -9.74 -23.81 -15.27
N LEU A 111 -9.20 -24.10 -14.09
CA LEU A 111 -8.93 -23.15 -13.01
C LEU A 111 -7.50 -23.28 -12.49
N TYR A 112 -7.03 -22.19 -11.92
CA TYR A 112 -5.80 -22.14 -11.13
C TYR A 112 -6.21 -21.89 -9.67
N VAL A 113 -5.71 -22.72 -8.76
CA VAL A 113 -5.91 -22.57 -7.32
C VAL A 113 -4.56 -22.30 -6.69
N VAL A 114 -4.38 -21.14 -6.12
CA VAL A 114 -3.14 -20.75 -5.44
C VAL A 114 -3.42 -20.60 -3.96
N ASP A 115 -2.76 -21.41 -3.16
CA ASP A 115 -2.76 -21.34 -1.71
C ASP A 115 -1.51 -20.60 -1.25
N ALA A 116 -1.68 -19.54 -0.47
CA ALA A 116 -0.58 -18.71 -0.03
C ALA A 116 -0.88 -18.07 1.32
N PHE A 117 0.12 -17.43 1.92
CA PHE A 117 -0.06 -16.71 3.17
C PHE A 117 0.02 -15.19 2.97
N CYS A 118 -0.82 -14.47 3.70
CA CYS A 118 -0.73 -13.03 3.89
C CYS A 118 -0.24 -12.77 5.31
N GLY A 119 0.98 -12.25 5.44
CA GLY A 119 1.64 -12.02 6.73
C GLY A 119 2.78 -13.00 7.01
N ALA A 120 3.89 -12.42 7.42
CA ALA A 120 5.14 -13.12 7.66
C ALA A 120 5.19 -13.83 9.02
N ASN A 121 4.40 -13.37 9.98
CA ASN A 121 4.36 -13.99 11.29
C ASN A 121 3.42 -15.22 11.25
N PRO A 122 3.94 -16.43 11.47
CA PRO A 122 3.12 -17.65 11.45
C PRO A 122 1.94 -17.64 12.43
N ASP A 123 2.04 -16.92 13.54
CA ASP A 123 1.00 -16.87 14.57
C ASP A 123 -0.20 -15.99 14.18
N THR A 124 -0.01 -15.07 13.24
CA THR A 124 -1.03 -14.08 12.87
C THR A 124 -1.32 -14.03 11.38
N ARG A 125 -0.59 -14.80 10.58
CA ARG A 125 -0.79 -14.87 9.12
C ARG A 125 -2.16 -15.39 8.75
N MET A 126 -2.66 -14.95 7.62
CA MET A 126 -3.90 -15.46 7.03
C MET A 126 -3.57 -16.43 5.90
N ALA A 127 -4.12 -17.63 5.97
CA ALA A 127 -4.05 -18.62 4.89
C ALA A 127 -5.13 -18.29 3.86
N VAL A 128 -4.72 -17.94 2.64
CA VAL A 128 -5.62 -17.47 1.59
C VAL A 128 -5.61 -18.44 0.41
N ARG A 129 -6.80 -18.81 -0.03
CA ARG A 129 -6.99 -19.58 -1.26
C ARG A 129 -7.52 -18.68 -2.36
N PHE A 130 -6.74 -18.52 -3.42
CA PHE A 130 -7.15 -17.78 -4.62
C PHE A 130 -7.63 -18.77 -5.67
N ILE A 131 -8.86 -18.57 -6.15
CA ILE A 131 -9.45 -19.34 -7.24
C ILE A 131 -9.59 -18.39 -8.42
N VAL A 132 -8.78 -18.62 -9.45
CA VAL A 132 -8.70 -17.74 -10.63
C VAL A 132 -8.81 -18.53 -11.93
N GLU A 133 -9.30 -17.87 -12.98
CA GLU A 133 -9.49 -18.49 -14.29
C GLU A 133 -8.41 -18.09 -15.32
N VAL A 134 -7.47 -17.22 -14.93
CA VAL A 134 -6.42 -16.67 -15.79
C VAL A 134 -5.04 -17.00 -15.25
N ALA A 135 -4.16 -17.55 -16.08
CA ALA A 135 -2.83 -17.99 -15.67
C ALA A 135 -2.00 -16.87 -15.05
N TRP A 136 -1.94 -15.71 -15.67
CA TRP A 136 -1.13 -14.61 -15.14
C TRP A 136 -1.69 -13.99 -13.85
N GLN A 137 -2.97 -14.17 -13.54
CA GLN A 137 -3.51 -13.80 -12.23
C GLN A 137 -2.99 -14.76 -11.15
N ALA A 138 -2.83 -16.04 -11.46
CA ALA A 138 -2.14 -16.99 -10.59
C ALA A 138 -0.66 -16.60 -10.38
N HIS A 139 0.01 -16.16 -11.44
CA HIS A 139 1.37 -15.64 -11.37
C HIS A 139 1.45 -14.39 -10.46
N PHE A 140 0.55 -13.45 -10.61
CA PHE A 140 0.48 -12.25 -9.79
C PHE A 140 0.39 -12.57 -8.29
N VAL A 141 -0.53 -13.44 -7.89
CA VAL A 141 -0.69 -13.80 -6.46
C VAL A 141 0.48 -14.65 -5.96
N THR A 142 1.09 -15.46 -6.82
CA THR A 142 2.32 -16.19 -6.49
C THR A 142 3.47 -15.25 -6.18
N ASN A 143 3.61 -14.14 -6.93
CA ASN A 143 4.60 -13.10 -6.65
C ASN A 143 4.29 -12.34 -5.36
N MET A 144 3.02 -11.96 -5.17
CA MET A 144 2.67 -10.98 -4.15
C MET A 144 2.42 -11.56 -2.76
N PHE A 145 2.07 -12.84 -2.67
CA PHE A 145 1.79 -13.50 -1.39
C PHE A 145 2.92 -14.46 -1.02
N ILE A 146 2.97 -14.79 0.26
CA ILE A 146 4.02 -15.66 0.79
C ILE A 146 3.72 -17.10 0.36
N ARG A 147 4.63 -17.67 -0.38
CA ARG A 147 4.53 -19.03 -0.90
C ARG A 147 4.74 -20.03 0.23
N PRO A 148 3.83 -20.99 0.43
CA PRO A 148 4.01 -22.06 1.40
C PRO A 148 5.20 -22.96 1.05
N THR A 149 5.82 -23.55 2.06
CA THR A 149 6.71 -24.69 1.87
C THR A 149 5.88 -25.92 1.44
N GLU A 150 6.52 -26.95 0.92
CA GLU A 150 5.82 -28.21 0.55
C GLU A 150 5.09 -28.82 1.74
N GLU A 151 5.68 -28.78 2.93
CA GLU A 151 5.05 -29.30 4.15
C GLU A 151 3.85 -28.47 4.59
N GLU A 152 3.98 -27.15 4.55
CA GLU A 152 2.88 -26.23 4.83
C GLU A 152 1.72 -26.42 3.85
N LEU A 153 2.04 -26.67 2.57
CA LEU A 153 1.04 -26.89 1.54
C LEU A 153 0.25 -28.18 1.74
N LYS A 154 0.91 -29.27 2.20
CA LYS A 154 0.23 -30.53 2.52
C LYS A 154 -0.82 -30.40 3.61
N ASN A 155 -0.60 -29.50 4.56
CA ASN A 155 -1.47 -29.26 5.70
C ASN A 155 -2.27 -27.95 5.58
N PHE A 156 -2.32 -27.37 4.39
CA PHE A 156 -2.93 -26.07 4.16
C PHE A 156 -4.45 -26.10 4.38
N LYS A 157 -4.91 -25.22 5.24
CA LYS A 157 -6.34 -24.97 5.48
C LYS A 157 -6.59 -23.47 5.29
N PRO A 158 -7.35 -23.09 4.25
CA PRO A 158 -7.60 -21.68 3.99
C PRO A 158 -8.48 -21.06 5.07
N ASP A 159 -8.06 -19.89 5.55
CA ASP A 159 -8.86 -19.02 6.42
C ASP A 159 -9.76 -18.10 5.58
N PHE A 160 -9.32 -17.77 4.38
CA PHE A 160 -9.97 -16.81 3.50
C PHE A 160 -9.98 -17.31 2.06
N ILE A 161 -11.11 -17.12 1.36
CA ILE A 161 -11.29 -17.56 -0.02
C ILE A 161 -11.51 -16.35 -0.93
N VAL A 162 -10.75 -16.28 -2.02
CA VAL A 162 -10.92 -15.27 -3.07
C VAL A 162 -11.44 -15.94 -4.34
N TYR A 163 -12.64 -15.53 -4.77
CA TYR A 163 -13.26 -15.95 -6.02
C TYR A 163 -13.02 -14.86 -7.06
N ASN A 164 -12.11 -15.08 -8.00
CA ASN A 164 -11.81 -14.11 -9.05
C ASN A 164 -12.49 -14.52 -10.36
N ALA A 165 -13.65 -13.94 -10.61
CA ALA A 165 -14.48 -14.16 -11.81
C ALA A 165 -14.36 -12.97 -12.77
N SER A 166 -13.14 -12.67 -13.21
CA SER A 166 -12.82 -11.49 -14.04
C SER A 166 -13.61 -11.42 -15.35
N LYS A 167 -14.00 -12.57 -15.90
CA LYS A 167 -14.72 -12.67 -17.17
C LYS A 167 -16.24 -12.47 -17.04
N ALA A 168 -16.76 -12.51 -15.80
CA ALA A 168 -18.18 -12.27 -15.53
C ALA A 168 -18.49 -10.78 -15.44
N LYS A 169 -19.78 -10.44 -15.55
CA LYS A 169 -20.31 -9.10 -15.37
C LYS A 169 -21.60 -9.15 -14.56
N VAL A 170 -21.82 -8.16 -13.71
CA VAL A 170 -23.12 -7.98 -13.03
C VAL A 170 -24.04 -7.17 -13.94
N GLU A 171 -24.71 -7.84 -14.88
CA GLU A 171 -25.55 -7.17 -15.89
C GLU A 171 -26.73 -6.41 -15.25
N ASN A 172 -27.30 -6.96 -14.19
CA ASN A 172 -28.42 -6.36 -13.45
C ASN A 172 -27.97 -5.49 -12.26
N PHE A 173 -26.80 -4.86 -12.35
CA PHE A 173 -26.23 -4.09 -11.26
C PHE A 173 -27.14 -2.99 -10.70
N LYS A 174 -27.94 -2.35 -11.55
CA LYS A 174 -28.88 -1.30 -11.13
C LYS A 174 -29.98 -1.85 -10.22
N GLU A 175 -30.52 -3.03 -10.54
CA GLU A 175 -31.53 -3.71 -9.72
C GLU A 175 -30.94 -4.12 -8.35
N LEU A 176 -29.66 -4.43 -8.30
CA LEU A 176 -28.94 -4.78 -7.08
C LEU A 176 -28.44 -3.57 -6.29
N GLY A 177 -28.64 -2.35 -6.80
CA GLY A 177 -28.15 -1.14 -6.16
C GLY A 177 -26.65 -0.95 -6.22
N LEU A 178 -25.97 -1.59 -7.19
CA LEU A 178 -24.53 -1.48 -7.38
C LEU A 178 -24.17 -0.32 -8.32
N ASN A 179 -22.92 0.15 -8.23
CA ASN A 179 -22.43 1.27 -9.00
C ASN A 179 -22.24 0.95 -10.50
N SER A 180 -21.81 -0.26 -10.82
CA SER A 180 -21.53 -0.69 -12.18
C SER A 180 -21.59 -2.22 -12.34
N GLU A 181 -21.31 -2.71 -13.54
CA GLU A 181 -21.17 -4.15 -13.84
C GLU A 181 -19.99 -4.81 -13.10
N THR A 182 -19.12 -4.01 -12.52
CA THR A 182 -17.94 -4.45 -11.76
C THR A 182 -18.26 -4.52 -10.28
N CYS A 183 -17.80 -5.57 -9.61
CA CYS A 183 -18.03 -5.74 -8.18
C CYS A 183 -16.79 -6.34 -7.51
N VAL A 184 -16.31 -5.69 -6.46
CA VAL A 184 -15.26 -6.17 -5.57
C VAL A 184 -15.84 -6.16 -4.16
N ALA A 185 -16.33 -7.30 -3.72
CA ALA A 185 -17.11 -7.43 -2.50
C ALA A 185 -16.43 -8.33 -1.47
N PHE A 186 -16.55 -7.95 -0.21
CA PHE A 186 -15.97 -8.67 0.93
C PHE A 186 -17.05 -9.08 1.91
N ASN A 187 -17.04 -10.33 2.32
CA ASN A 187 -17.78 -10.81 3.48
C ASN A 187 -16.78 -11.08 4.61
N ILE A 188 -16.72 -10.20 5.59
CA ILE A 188 -15.76 -10.27 6.70
C ILE A 188 -16.07 -11.47 7.60
N THR A 189 -17.33 -11.80 7.79
CA THR A 189 -17.78 -12.86 8.68
C THR A 189 -17.52 -14.25 8.10
N SER A 190 -17.86 -14.46 6.81
CA SER A 190 -17.59 -15.73 6.13
C SER A 190 -16.16 -15.82 5.59
N ARG A 191 -15.40 -14.72 5.61
CA ARG A 191 -14.02 -14.63 5.15
C ARG A 191 -13.86 -14.96 3.67
N GLU A 192 -14.57 -14.19 2.85
CA GLU A 192 -14.61 -14.35 1.41
C GLU A 192 -14.52 -13.01 0.69
N GLN A 193 -13.87 -13.04 -0.47
CA GLN A 193 -13.86 -11.94 -1.44
C GLN A 193 -14.36 -12.44 -2.79
N VAL A 194 -15.21 -11.64 -3.44
CA VAL A 194 -15.68 -11.86 -4.81
C VAL A 194 -15.18 -10.72 -5.69
N ILE A 195 -14.57 -11.05 -6.81
CA ILE A 195 -14.11 -10.09 -7.83
C ILE A 195 -14.81 -10.42 -9.13
N ILE A 196 -15.51 -9.45 -9.72
CA ILE A 196 -16.25 -9.58 -10.96
C ILE A 196 -15.90 -8.42 -11.90
N ASN A 197 -15.62 -8.74 -13.17
CA ASN A 197 -15.44 -7.80 -14.27
C ASN A 197 -14.21 -6.88 -14.15
N THR A 198 -13.23 -7.24 -13.38
CA THR A 198 -11.92 -6.57 -13.41
C THR A 198 -10.80 -7.60 -13.43
N TRP A 199 -9.84 -7.40 -14.32
CA TRP A 199 -8.68 -8.30 -14.47
C TRP A 199 -7.49 -7.82 -13.64
N TYR A 200 -7.55 -6.60 -13.11
CA TYR A 200 -6.46 -5.98 -12.37
C TYR A 200 -6.11 -6.76 -11.10
N GLY A 201 -4.89 -7.32 -11.06
CA GLY A 201 -4.44 -8.16 -9.94
C GLY A 201 -4.38 -7.43 -8.59
N GLY A 202 -4.20 -6.11 -8.62
CA GLY A 202 -4.17 -5.27 -7.43
C GLY A 202 -5.44 -5.33 -6.57
N GLU A 203 -6.58 -5.76 -7.11
CA GLU A 203 -7.80 -5.99 -6.32
C GLU A 203 -7.63 -7.16 -5.34
N MET A 204 -6.92 -8.21 -5.72
CA MET A 204 -6.57 -9.31 -4.81
C MET A 204 -5.54 -8.89 -3.77
N LYS A 205 -4.50 -8.19 -4.19
CA LYS A 205 -3.44 -7.69 -3.31
C LYS A 205 -3.99 -6.75 -2.23
N LYS A 206 -4.64 -5.68 -2.65
CA LYS A 206 -5.19 -4.66 -1.74
C LYS A 206 -6.44 -5.14 -1.01
N GLY A 207 -7.17 -6.08 -1.59
CA GLY A 207 -8.27 -6.73 -0.90
C GLY A 207 -7.81 -7.46 0.35
N MET A 208 -6.75 -8.23 0.28
CA MET A 208 -6.19 -8.91 1.44
C MET A 208 -5.54 -7.95 2.42
N PHE A 209 -4.92 -6.88 1.95
CA PHE A 209 -4.45 -5.82 2.83
C PHE A 209 -5.59 -5.17 3.62
N SER A 210 -6.71 -4.86 2.97
CA SER A 210 -7.91 -4.36 3.65
C SER A 210 -8.43 -5.34 4.71
N MET A 211 -8.38 -6.63 4.44
CA MET A 211 -8.79 -7.64 5.41
C MET A 211 -7.83 -7.74 6.60
N MET A 212 -6.51 -7.66 6.37
CA MET A 212 -5.53 -7.55 7.45
C MET A 212 -5.77 -6.29 8.29
N ASN A 213 -6.10 -5.17 7.67
CA ASN A 213 -6.49 -3.92 8.33
C ASN A 213 -7.78 -4.04 9.16
N TYR A 214 -8.63 -5.01 8.90
CA TYR A 214 -9.77 -5.32 9.75
C TYR A 214 -9.40 -6.22 10.92
N TYR A 215 -8.79 -7.38 10.62
CA TYR A 215 -8.59 -8.43 11.63
C TYR A 215 -7.47 -8.14 12.62
N LEU A 216 -6.34 -7.58 12.17
CA LEU A 216 -5.16 -7.41 13.03
C LEU A 216 -5.31 -6.33 14.11
N PRO A 217 -5.82 -5.12 13.81
CA PRO A 217 -5.99 -4.12 14.87
C PRO A 217 -6.94 -4.58 15.99
N LEU A 218 -7.94 -5.40 15.67
CA LEU A 218 -8.84 -5.99 16.65
C LEU A 218 -8.14 -6.99 17.58
N LYS A 219 -6.96 -7.48 17.20
CA LYS A 219 -6.08 -8.34 18.00
C LYS A 219 -4.94 -7.57 18.68
N GLY A 220 -4.94 -6.24 18.59
CA GLY A 220 -3.87 -5.41 19.15
C GLY A 220 -2.57 -5.41 18.35
N ILE A 221 -2.65 -5.68 17.04
CA ILE A 221 -1.52 -5.66 16.11
C ILE A 221 -1.67 -4.46 15.19
N ALA A 222 -0.62 -3.63 15.08
CA ALA A 222 -0.64 -2.53 14.14
C ALA A 222 -0.57 -3.07 12.70
N SER A 223 -1.45 -2.57 11.84
CA SER A 223 -1.47 -2.86 10.42
C SER A 223 -1.21 -1.57 9.66
N MET A 224 -0.22 -1.54 8.76
CA MET A 224 0.38 -0.31 8.29
C MET A 224 0.65 -0.33 6.79
N HIS A 225 0.23 0.72 6.11
CA HIS A 225 0.62 1.02 4.73
C HIS A 225 1.95 1.78 4.76
N CYS A 226 3.04 1.03 4.81
CA CYS A 226 4.38 1.59 4.93
C CYS A 226 5.42 0.68 4.28
N SER A 227 6.58 1.22 3.96
CA SER A 227 7.79 0.43 3.72
C SER A 227 8.60 0.29 5.01
N ALA A 228 9.46 -0.71 5.07
CA ALA A 228 10.28 -0.97 6.24
C ALA A 228 11.65 -1.52 5.85
N ASN A 229 12.67 -1.13 6.61
CA ASN A 229 14.03 -1.64 6.46
C ASN A 229 14.74 -1.78 7.81
N THR A 230 15.89 -2.43 7.78
CA THR A 230 16.79 -2.55 8.92
C THR A 230 18.19 -2.10 8.54
N ASP A 231 19.09 -1.99 9.53
CA ASP A 231 20.52 -1.91 9.23
C ASP A 231 21.06 -3.22 8.64
N MET A 232 22.35 -3.25 8.29
CA MET A 232 22.98 -4.42 7.67
C MET A 232 23.12 -5.63 8.60
N ASN A 233 22.84 -5.45 9.90
CA ASN A 233 22.81 -6.52 10.90
C ASN A 233 21.38 -7.07 11.14
N GLY A 234 20.38 -6.55 10.44
CA GLY A 234 18.98 -6.93 10.63
C GLY A 234 18.33 -6.30 11.87
N GLU A 235 18.92 -5.22 12.39
CA GLU A 235 18.46 -4.48 13.55
C GLU A 235 18.11 -3.04 13.20
N ASN A 236 17.75 -2.22 14.18
CA ASN A 236 17.46 -0.79 13.99
C ASN A 236 16.41 -0.55 12.91
N THR A 237 15.26 -1.20 13.06
CA THR A 237 14.16 -1.13 12.12
C THR A 237 13.60 0.30 12.01
N ALA A 238 13.41 0.74 10.78
CA ALA A 238 12.72 1.99 10.43
C ALA A 238 11.52 1.69 9.54
N ILE A 239 10.42 2.41 9.76
CA ILE A 239 9.22 2.34 8.92
C ILE A 239 8.93 3.71 8.31
N PHE A 240 8.50 3.68 7.03
CA PHE A 240 8.28 4.87 6.22
C PHE A 240 6.86 4.87 5.71
N PHE A 241 6.07 5.85 6.12
CA PHE A 241 4.75 6.14 5.57
C PHE A 241 4.85 7.25 4.55
N GLY A 242 4.02 7.22 3.54
CA GLY A 242 3.97 8.28 2.55
C GLY A 242 3.07 7.92 1.39
N LEU A 243 2.46 8.94 0.81
CA LEU A 243 1.65 8.81 -0.40
C LEU A 243 2.54 8.79 -1.66
N SER A 244 1.93 8.51 -2.80
CA SER A 244 2.63 8.54 -4.09
C SER A 244 3.36 9.88 -4.31
N GLY A 245 4.60 9.82 -4.77
CA GLY A 245 5.41 11.01 -5.07
C GLY A 245 6.15 11.63 -3.87
N THR A 246 6.02 11.06 -2.66
CA THR A 246 6.73 11.55 -1.47
C THR A 246 8.14 10.98 -1.30
N GLY A 247 8.51 10.00 -2.11
CA GLY A 247 9.82 9.34 -2.04
C GLY A 247 9.87 8.09 -1.17
N LYS A 248 8.73 7.52 -0.78
CA LYS A 248 8.66 6.33 0.08
C LYS A 248 9.55 5.19 -0.41
N THR A 249 9.39 4.76 -1.65
CA THR A 249 10.19 3.67 -2.23
C THR A 249 11.67 4.04 -2.33
N THR A 250 11.98 5.22 -2.85
CA THR A 250 13.35 5.69 -3.04
C THR A 250 14.12 5.82 -1.73
N LEU A 251 13.49 6.35 -0.69
CA LEU A 251 14.15 6.62 0.60
C LEU A 251 14.24 5.38 1.48
N SER A 252 13.31 4.43 1.36
CA SER A 252 13.37 3.15 2.07
C SER A 252 14.33 2.15 1.42
N THR A 253 14.60 2.30 0.12
CA THR A 253 15.60 1.52 -0.61
C THR A 253 16.95 2.25 -0.52
N ASP A 254 17.75 1.91 0.47
CA ASP A 254 19.05 2.49 0.75
C ASP A 254 20.11 1.40 0.64
N PRO A 255 21.22 1.61 -0.11
CA PRO A 255 22.28 0.62 -0.23
C PRO A 255 22.95 0.25 1.11
N LYS A 256 22.76 1.08 2.15
CA LYS A 256 23.25 0.84 3.52
C LYS A 256 22.24 0.10 4.40
N ARG A 257 21.08 -0.26 3.87
CA ARG A 257 20.00 -0.89 4.63
C ARG A 257 19.54 -2.18 3.97
N LEU A 258 18.88 -3.04 4.75
CA LEU A 258 18.23 -4.25 4.27
C LEU A 258 16.71 -4.04 4.22
N LEU A 259 16.10 -4.30 3.08
CA LEU A 259 14.65 -4.16 2.89
C LEU A 259 13.90 -5.26 3.65
N ILE A 260 12.89 -4.89 4.45
CA ILE A 260 11.89 -5.83 4.98
C ILE A 260 10.78 -5.98 3.94
N GLY A 261 10.24 -4.88 3.45
CA GLY A 261 9.21 -4.83 2.42
C GLY A 261 8.94 -3.39 1.99
N ASP A 262 8.24 -3.24 0.87
CA ASP A 262 8.06 -1.93 0.24
C ASP A 262 6.70 -1.26 0.51
N ASP A 263 5.69 -1.98 1.04
CA ASP A 263 4.32 -1.43 1.01
C ASP A 263 3.42 -1.77 2.21
N GLU A 264 3.39 -3.02 2.69
CA GLU A 264 2.41 -3.50 3.67
C GLU A 264 3.06 -4.26 4.81
N HIS A 265 2.86 -3.80 6.04
CA HIS A 265 3.50 -4.39 7.24
C HIS A 265 2.56 -4.47 8.43
N GLY A 266 2.83 -5.44 9.27
CA GLY A 266 2.30 -5.53 10.63
C GLY A 266 3.38 -5.23 11.67
N TRP A 267 2.95 -4.84 12.85
CA TRP A 267 3.81 -4.65 14.00
C TRP A 267 3.13 -5.24 15.24
N ASP A 268 3.65 -6.37 15.67
CA ASP A 268 3.21 -7.08 16.89
C ASP A 268 4.28 -6.96 18.00
N ASP A 269 4.11 -7.73 19.06
CA ASP A 269 5.04 -7.70 20.19
C ASP A 269 6.43 -8.27 19.85
N ASN A 270 6.57 -9.00 18.75
CA ASN A 270 7.83 -9.57 18.27
C ASN A 270 8.58 -8.65 17.28
N GLY A 271 7.92 -7.65 16.74
CA GLY A 271 8.51 -6.69 15.82
C GLY A 271 7.68 -6.41 14.57
N VAL A 272 8.35 -5.86 13.55
CA VAL A 272 7.76 -5.48 12.27
C VAL A 272 7.91 -6.64 11.28
N PHE A 273 6.84 -6.97 10.58
CA PHE A 273 6.84 -8.04 9.58
C PHE A 273 6.08 -7.65 8.32
N ASN A 274 6.54 -8.15 7.19
CA ASN A 274 5.92 -7.94 5.90
C ASN A 274 4.64 -8.78 5.77
N PHE A 275 3.61 -8.25 5.10
CA PHE A 275 2.44 -9.05 4.73
C PHE A 275 2.66 -9.82 3.44
N GLU A 276 3.58 -9.37 2.60
CA GLU A 276 3.73 -9.81 1.23
C GLU A 276 4.96 -10.71 1.02
N GLY A 277 4.91 -11.50 -0.05
CA GLY A 277 6.03 -12.32 -0.52
C GLY A 277 6.80 -11.70 -1.68
N GLY A 278 6.43 -10.51 -2.10
CA GLY A 278 7.01 -9.80 -3.23
C GLY A 278 6.78 -8.31 -3.21
N CYS A 279 7.15 -7.65 -4.28
CA CYS A 279 7.01 -6.22 -4.47
C CYS A 279 6.14 -5.90 -5.70
N TYR A 280 5.43 -4.78 -5.64
CA TYR A 280 4.56 -4.30 -6.71
C TYR A 280 4.86 -2.84 -7.01
N ALA A 281 5.76 -2.61 -7.95
CA ALA A 281 6.31 -1.29 -8.25
C ALA A 281 5.67 -0.64 -9.48
N LYS A 282 5.54 0.68 -9.48
CA LYS A 282 5.27 1.45 -10.70
C LYS A 282 6.52 1.46 -11.57
N VAL A 283 6.32 1.34 -12.89
CA VAL A 283 7.42 1.32 -13.85
C VAL A 283 7.31 2.41 -14.91
N ILE A 284 6.32 3.29 -14.82
CA ILE A 284 6.26 4.45 -15.70
C ILE A 284 7.50 5.32 -15.50
N GLY A 285 8.19 5.64 -16.59
CA GLY A 285 9.42 6.42 -16.54
C GLY A 285 10.59 5.74 -15.83
N LEU A 286 10.53 4.40 -15.64
CA LEU A 286 11.60 3.66 -14.97
C LEU A 286 12.94 3.85 -15.67
N ASP A 287 13.95 4.23 -14.89
CA ASP A 287 15.32 4.42 -15.35
C ASP A 287 16.27 3.54 -14.56
N LYS A 288 17.13 2.81 -15.26
CA LYS A 288 18.06 1.86 -14.67
C LYS A 288 19.05 2.48 -13.70
N GLU A 289 19.46 3.71 -13.96
CA GLU A 289 20.47 4.39 -13.14
C GLU A 289 19.87 4.98 -11.88
N SER A 290 18.64 5.49 -11.97
CA SER A 290 17.93 6.08 -10.83
C SER A 290 17.34 5.03 -9.88
N GLU A 291 16.84 3.92 -10.43
CA GLU A 291 16.13 2.86 -9.70
C GLU A 291 16.65 1.47 -10.09
N PRO A 292 17.95 1.19 -9.83
CA PRO A 292 18.58 -0.04 -10.28
C PRO A 292 17.97 -1.31 -9.67
N ASP A 293 17.51 -1.26 -8.44
CA ASP A 293 16.93 -2.44 -7.76
C ASP A 293 15.62 -2.90 -8.44
N ILE A 294 14.75 -1.95 -8.76
CA ILE A 294 13.50 -2.25 -9.48
C ILE A 294 13.80 -2.73 -10.89
N TYR A 295 14.69 -2.01 -11.61
CA TYR A 295 15.04 -2.38 -12.99
C TYR A 295 15.64 -3.79 -13.06
N ASN A 296 16.57 -4.14 -12.19
CA ASN A 296 17.22 -5.43 -12.15
C ASN A 296 16.29 -6.56 -11.66
N ALA A 297 15.21 -6.23 -10.94
CA ALA A 297 14.19 -7.19 -10.54
C ALA A 297 13.26 -7.58 -11.71
N ILE A 298 13.24 -6.80 -12.80
CA ILE A 298 12.49 -7.12 -14.03
C ILE A 298 13.28 -8.15 -14.84
N ARG A 299 13.05 -9.40 -14.52
CA ARG A 299 13.68 -10.56 -15.15
C ARG A 299 12.71 -11.72 -15.14
N ARG A 300 13.17 -12.93 -15.52
CA ARG A 300 12.34 -14.14 -15.43
C ARG A 300 11.65 -14.22 -14.06
N ASP A 301 10.39 -14.62 -14.03
CA ASP A 301 9.48 -14.71 -12.91
C ASP A 301 8.83 -13.38 -12.47
N ALA A 302 9.33 -12.23 -12.91
CA ALA A 302 8.62 -10.97 -12.78
C ALA A 302 7.46 -10.90 -13.79
N LEU A 303 6.39 -10.19 -13.41
CA LEU A 303 5.21 -9.97 -14.25
C LEU A 303 4.98 -8.47 -14.43
N LEU A 304 5.12 -8.00 -15.68
CA LEU A 304 4.81 -6.64 -16.08
C LEU A 304 3.33 -6.51 -16.43
N GLU A 305 2.76 -5.36 -16.17
CA GLU A 305 1.36 -5.04 -16.47
C GLU A 305 1.28 -3.72 -17.25
N ASN A 306 0.61 -3.79 -18.40
CA ASN A 306 0.22 -2.64 -19.23
C ASN A 306 1.38 -1.81 -19.78
N VAL A 307 2.59 -2.36 -19.83
CA VAL A 307 3.69 -1.69 -20.55
C VAL A 307 3.56 -1.91 -22.05
N THR A 308 4.09 -0.99 -22.83
CA THR A 308 4.16 -1.14 -24.28
C THR A 308 5.42 -1.91 -24.66
N VAL A 309 5.24 -2.96 -25.46
CA VAL A 309 6.29 -3.88 -25.89
C VAL A 309 6.23 -4.02 -27.41
N ASP A 310 7.35 -3.76 -28.10
CA ASP A 310 7.43 -3.89 -29.55
C ASP A 310 7.53 -5.36 -30.02
N GLU A 311 7.67 -5.56 -31.33
CA GLU A 311 7.75 -6.90 -31.94
C GLU A 311 8.97 -7.70 -31.46
N ASN A 312 10.04 -7.04 -31.05
CA ASN A 312 11.28 -7.63 -30.57
C ASN A 312 11.30 -7.84 -29.05
N GLY A 313 10.22 -7.52 -28.36
CA GLY A 313 10.13 -7.62 -26.91
C GLY A 313 10.70 -6.41 -26.16
N LYS A 314 11.08 -5.34 -26.86
CA LYS A 314 11.61 -4.12 -26.24
C LYS A 314 10.51 -3.34 -25.54
N ILE A 315 10.79 -2.93 -24.31
CA ILE A 315 9.85 -2.21 -23.45
C ILE A 315 10.07 -0.70 -23.59
N ASP A 316 8.98 0.04 -23.74
CA ASP A 316 8.97 1.51 -23.61
C ASP A 316 8.32 1.88 -22.26
N PHE A 317 9.16 2.14 -21.25
CA PHE A 317 8.68 2.56 -19.92
C PHE A 317 8.11 3.97 -19.88
N ASN A 318 8.30 4.79 -20.91
CA ASN A 318 7.79 6.15 -20.98
C ASN A 318 6.41 6.24 -21.64
N ASP A 319 5.97 5.18 -22.31
CA ASP A 319 4.68 5.17 -22.99
C ASP A 319 3.51 5.14 -22.00
N LYS A 320 2.67 6.15 -22.06
CA LYS A 320 1.47 6.34 -21.25
C LYS A 320 0.17 6.07 -22.02
N SER A 321 0.27 5.56 -23.24
CA SER A 321 -0.90 5.38 -24.13
C SER A 321 -1.94 4.43 -23.57
N VAL A 322 -1.53 3.41 -22.81
CA VAL A 322 -2.43 2.47 -22.13
C VAL A 322 -2.83 3.04 -20.78
N THR A 323 -1.86 3.39 -19.95
CA THR A 323 -2.07 3.93 -18.60
C THR A 323 -0.79 4.55 -18.05
N GLU A 324 -0.93 5.49 -17.14
CA GLU A 324 0.20 5.96 -16.31
C GLU A 324 0.52 4.99 -15.15
N ASN A 325 -0.35 4.02 -14.88
CA ASN A 325 -0.21 3.05 -13.81
C ASN A 325 0.38 1.72 -14.29
N THR A 326 1.43 1.78 -15.11
CA THR A 326 2.18 0.58 -15.49
C THR A 326 2.89 -0.01 -14.27
N ARG A 327 2.89 -1.33 -14.14
CA ARG A 327 3.37 -2.03 -12.95
C ARG A 327 4.27 -3.21 -13.28
N VAL A 328 5.04 -3.61 -12.28
CA VAL A 328 5.71 -4.91 -12.23
C VAL A 328 5.51 -5.54 -10.86
N SER A 329 5.17 -6.82 -10.83
CA SER A 329 5.26 -7.65 -9.62
C SER A 329 6.43 -8.61 -9.73
N TYR A 330 7.13 -8.83 -8.63
CA TYR A 330 8.23 -9.78 -8.57
C TYR A 330 8.39 -10.35 -7.16
N PRO A 331 8.90 -11.59 -7.02
CA PRO A 331 9.19 -12.14 -5.70
C PRO A 331 10.27 -11.30 -5.01
N ILE A 332 10.20 -11.19 -3.69
CA ILE A 332 11.06 -10.29 -2.93
C ILE A 332 12.55 -10.64 -3.03
N ASP A 333 12.87 -11.90 -3.32
CA ASP A 333 14.25 -12.36 -3.51
C ASP A 333 14.89 -11.88 -4.83
N HIS A 334 14.12 -11.22 -5.71
CA HIS A 334 14.69 -10.45 -6.81
C HIS A 334 15.43 -9.20 -6.34
N ILE A 335 15.17 -8.74 -5.11
CA ILE A 335 15.95 -7.68 -4.47
C ILE A 335 17.13 -8.31 -3.76
N GLU A 336 18.35 -7.88 -4.09
CA GLU A 336 19.57 -8.45 -3.58
C GLU A 336 19.74 -8.24 -2.06
N LYS A 337 19.37 -7.05 -1.57
CA LYS A 337 19.50 -6.66 -0.16
C LYS A 337 18.17 -6.75 0.56
N ILE A 338 17.80 -7.95 0.95
CA ILE A 338 16.61 -8.21 1.77
C ILE A 338 17.01 -8.76 3.15
N VAL A 339 16.19 -8.50 4.16
CA VAL A 339 16.32 -9.15 5.46
C VAL A 339 15.85 -10.60 5.33
N LYS A 340 16.80 -11.51 5.42
CA LYS A 340 16.50 -12.95 5.49
C LYS A 340 16.43 -13.35 6.97
N ASN A 341 15.22 -13.36 7.53
CA ASN A 341 14.98 -14.03 8.78
C ASN A 341 14.74 -15.52 8.57
N VAL A 342 14.98 -16.27 9.63
CA VAL A 342 15.18 -17.72 9.65
C VAL A 342 14.05 -18.54 9.01
N LYS A 343 12.89 -17.97 8.64
CA LYS A 343 11.81 -18.66 7.87
C LYS A 343 10.79 -17.67 7.33
N PRO A 344 10.47 -17.86 6.15
CA PRO A 344 10.99 -17.53 4.83
C PRO A 344 10.90 -16.04 4.52
N VAL A 345 11.04 -15.12 5.47
CA VAL A 345 10.21 -13.96 5.44
C VAL A 345 10.88 -12.75 5.99
N SER A 346 10.64 -11.68 5.30
CA SER A 346 11.05 -10.34 5.66
C SER A 346 10.41 -9.88 6.97
N ALA A 347 11.20 -9.85 8.05
CA ALA A 347 10.80 -9.33 9.35
C ALA A 347 12.01 -8.71 10.05
N GLY A 348 11.78 -7.85 11.02
CA GLY A 348 12.79 -7.22 11.84
C GLY A 348 12.28 -6.97 13.25
N PRO A 349 13.15 -6.54 14.19
CA PRO A 349 12.74 -6.18 15.53
C PRO A 349 11.76 -4.98 15.51
N ALA A 350 11.19 -4.65 16.66
CA ALA A 350 10.34 -3.48 16.83
C ALA A 350 11.00 -2.21 16.27
N ALA A 351 10.23 -1.38 15.59
CA ALA A 351 10.75 -0.16 14.99
C ALA A 351 11.34 0.78 16.04
N LYS A 352 12.45 1.40 15.69
CA LYS A 352 13.09 2.48 16.46
C LYS A 352 12.74 3.86 15.91
N ASN A 353 12.50 3.94 14.61
CA ASN A 353 12.20 5.19 13.94
C ASN A 353 10.96 5.02 13.06
N VAL A 354 10.04 5.96 13.19
CA VAL A 354 8.82 6.07 12.39
C VAL A 354 8.91 7.36 11.60
N ILE A 355 8.88 7.26 10.29
CA ILE A 355 9.08 8.39 9.39
C ILE A 355 7.84 8.60 8.54
N PHE A 356 7.23 9.78 8.67
CA PHE A 356 6.13 10.23 7.81
C PHE A 356 6.71 11.10 6.71
N LEU A 357 6.58 10.66 5.46
CA LEU A 357 7.00 11.42 4.30
C LEU A 357 5.85 12.25 3.75
N SER A 358 6.10 13.51 3.52
CA SER A 358 5.15 14.44 2.94
C SER A 358 5.87 15.30 1.90
N ALA A 359 5.24 15.52 0.75
CA ALA A 359 5.75 16.47 -0.23
C ALA A 359 4.87 17.73 -0.16
N ASP A 360 5.30 18.72 0.60
CA ASP A 360 4.56 19.96 0.79
C ASP A 360 4.80 20.92 -0.38
N ALA A 361 3.75 21.23 -1.16
CA ALA A 361 3.80 22.20 -2.24
C ALA A 361 3.50 23.64 -1.80
N PHE A 362 3.13 23.83 -0.53
CA PHE A 362 2.87 25.17 0.03
C PHE A 362 4.16 25.86 0.51
N GLY A 363 5.24 25.10 0.69
CA GLY A 363 6.52 25.66 1.16
C GLY A 363 6.55 26.00 2.65
N VAL A 364 5.72 25.37 3.46
CA VAL A 364 5.49 25.70 4.87
C VAL A 364 6.20 24.74 5.82
N LEU A 365 6.13 23.43 5.54
CA LEU A 365 6.62 22.42 6.47
C LEU A 365 8.15 22.37 6.50
N PRO A 366 8.74 22.22 7.71
CA PRO A 366 10.18 22.00 7.83
C PRO A 366 10.63 20.74 7.08
N PRO A 367 11.89 20.68 6.63
CA PRO A 367 12.46 19.44 6.06
C PRO A 367 12.39 18.25 7.02
N VAL A 368 12.49 18.51 8.32
CA VAL A 368 12.27 17.50 9.36
C VAL A 368 11.68 18.14 10.61
N SER A 369 10.71 17.46 11.21
CA SER A 369 10.09 17.81 12.48
C SER A 369 10.11 16.60 13.41
N ILE A 370 10.47 16.80 14.66
CA ILE A 370 10.43 15.80 15.72
C ILE A 370 9.05 15.86 16.35
N LEU A 371 8.29 14.77 16.30
CA LEU A 371 6.90 14.75 16.73
C LEU A 371 6.73 14.27 18.17
N THR A 372 5.86 14.92 18.93
CA THR A 372 5.35 14.38 20.20
C THR A 372 4.45 13.16 19.91
N PRO A 373 4.12 12.32 20.93
CA PRO A 373 3.17 11.23 20.73
C PRO A 373 1.81 11.68 20.20
N GLU A 374 1.30 12.81 20.66
CA GLU A 374 0.02 13.38 20.23
C GLU A 374 0.11 13.94 18.81
N GLN A 375 1.18 14.64 18.48
CA GLN A 375 1.46 15.10 17.11
C GLN A 375 1.61 13.90 16.16
N THR A 376 2.26 12.83 16.60
CA THR A 376 2.39 11.59 15.81
C THR A 376 1.02 11.10 15.37
N GLN A 377 0.07 10.99 16.29
CA GLN A 377 -1.29 10.56 15.97
C GLN A 377 -2.02 11.57 15.06
N TYR A 378 -1.93 12.85 15.35
CA TYR A 378 -2.59 13.89 14.56
C TYR A 378 -2.14 13.89 13.10
N TYR A 379 -0.83 13.87 12.86
CA TYR A 379 -0.28 13.92 11.50
C TYR A 379 -0.36 12.55 10.78
N PHE A 380 -0.37 11.45 11.52
CA PHE A 380 -0.69 10.14 10.97
C PHE A 380 -2.13 10.07 10.47
N LEU A 381 -3.09 10.53 11.27
CA LEU A 381 -4.50 10.64 10.86
C LEU A 381 -4.70 11.57 9.66
N SER A 382 -3.95 12.64 9.59
CA SER A 382 -4.02 13.58 8.47
C SER A 382 -3.50 12.98 7.17
N GLY A 383 -2.36 12.28 7.19
CA GLY A 383 -1.78 11.65 6.01
C GLY A 383 -1.58 12.62 4.86
N PHE A 384 -0.92 13.75 5.14
CA PHE A 384 -0.83 14.89 4.22
C PHE A 384 0.26 14.74 3.17
N THR A 385 -0.08 15.13 1.95
CA THR A 385 0.85 15.56 0.90
C THR A 385 0.18 16.64 0.04
N ALA A 386 0.94 17.32 -0.78
CA ALA A 386 0.37 18.30 -1.71
C ALA A 386 1.04 18.20 -3.07
N LYS A 387 0.27 18.52 -4.12
CA LYS A 387 0.75 18.58 -5.50
C LYS A 387 1.01 20.02 -5.89
N LEU A 388 2.13 20.25 -6.58
CA LEU A 388 2.46 21.56 -7.13
C LEU A 388 1.57 21.86 -8.35
N ALA A 389 1.22 23.13 -8.55
CA ALA A 389 0.52 23.61 -9.75
C ALA A 389 1.27 23.19 -11.03
N GLY A 390 0.53 22.68 -12.01
CA GLY A 390 1.09 22.25 -13.30
C GLY A 390 1.75 20.88 -13.33
N THR A 391 1.78 20.14 -12.22
CA THR A 391 2.35 18.78 -12.17
C THR A 391 1.42 17.71 -12.72
N GLU A 392 0.11 17.99 -12.71
CA GLU A 392 -0.92 17.13 -13.30
C GLU A 392 -1.95 18.00 -14.05
N ARG A 393 -2.63 17.39 -15.02
CA ARG A 393 -3.67 18.08 -15.80
C ARG A 393 -4.80 18.56 -14.86
N GLY A 394 -5.10 19.84 -14.89
CA GLY A 394 -6.17 20.46 -14.10
C GLY A 394 -5.72 20.98 -12.72
N ILE A 395 -4.44 20.80 -12.35
CA ILE A 395 -3.90 21.37 -11.11
C ILE A 395 -3.31 22.74 -11.41
N THR A 396 -4.01 23.80 -11.00
CA THR A 396 -3.66 25.20 -11.25
C THR A 396 -3.05 25.91 -10.05
N GLU A 397 -3.21 25.33 -8.86
CA GLU A 397 -2.67 25.82 -7.58
C GLU A 397 -2.20 24.64 -6.71
N PRO A 398 -1.41 24.85 -5.65
CA PRO A 398 -1.05 23.81 -4.72
C PRO A 398 -2.30 23.12 -4.16
N THR A 399 -2.41 21.81 -4.37
CA THR A 399 -3.60 21.04 -3.99
C THR A 399 -3.23 20.02 -2.91
N PRO A 400 -3.82 20.13 -1.71
CA PRO A 400 -3.57 19.19 -0.63
C PRO A 400 -4.30 17.88 -0.87
N THR A 401 -3.65 16.78 -0.46
CA THR A 401 -4.26 15.47 -0.34
C THR A 401 -4.13 15.01 1.09
N PHE A 402 -5.25 14.63 1.70
CA PHE A 402 -5.29 14.04 3.03
C PHE A 402 -5.82 12.61 2.92
N SER A 403 -5.00 11.66 3.29
CA SER A 403 -5.35 10.23 3.28
C SER A 403 -5.07 9.65 4.66
N ALA A 404 -6.10 9.35 5.41
CA ALA A 404 -5.99 8.85 6.79
C ALA A 404 -4.97 7.72 6.89
N CYS A 405 -4.04 7.82 7.82
CA CYS A 405 -3.00 6.83 8.07
C CYS A 405 -2.15 6.50 6.82
N PHE A 406 -2.07 7.43 5.87
CA PHE A 406 -1.42 7.25 4.56
C PHE A 406 -1.97 6.10 3.72
N GLY A 407 -3.19 5.67 3.98
CA GLY A 407 -3.81 4.53 3.32
C GLY A 407 -5.32 4.45 3.48
N GLN A 408 -6.03 5.58 3.44
CA GLN A 408 -7.47 5.66 3.73
C GLN A 408 -8.31 4.66 2.92
N ALA A 409 -7.96 4.42 1.65
CA ALA A 409 -8.68 3.49 0.78
C ALA A 409 -8.73 2.04 1.29
N PHE A 410 -7.85 1.69 2.22
CA PHE A 410 -7.68 0.33 2.74
C PHE A 410 -8.11 0.18 4.20
N LEU A 411 -8.56 1.25 4.83
CA LEU A 411 -8.96 1.22 6.24
C LEU A 411 -10.40 0.73 6.38
N GLU A 412 -10.56 -0.37 7.11
CA GLU A 412 -11.87 -0.97 7.38
C GLU A 412 -12.46 -0.54 8.73
N LEU A 413 -11.59 -0.14 9.67
CA LEU A 413 -11.96 0.38 10.99
C LEU A 413 -11.82 1.90 11.01
N HIS A 414 -12.37 2.54 12.03
CA HIS A 414 -12.18 3.97 12.23
C HIS A 414 -10.68 4.31 12.29
N PRO A 415 -10.20 5.35 11.60
CA PRO A 415 -8.78 5.68 11.52
C PRO A 415 -8.06 5.82 12.85
N THR A 416 -8.75 6.31 13.90
CA THR A 416 -8.18 6.44 15.24
C THR A 416 -7.70 5.11 15.81
N LYS A 417 -8.30 3.99 15.41
CA LYS A 417 -7.85 2.66 15.86
C LYS A 417 -6.43 2.35 15.39
N TYR A 418 -6.09 2.70 14.16
CA TYR A 418 -4.75 2.52 13.61
C TYR A 418 -3.72 3.42 14.27
N ALA A 419 -4.09 4.67 14.54
CA ALA A 419 -3.24 5.63 15.24
C ALA A 419 -2.95 5.19 16.67
N GLU A 420 -3.95 4.69 17.39
CA GLU A 420 -3.80 4.14 18.76
C GLU A 420 -2.84 2.94 18.79
N GLU A 421 -3.00 1.99 17.87
CA GLU A 421 -2.14 0.80 17.79
C GLU A 421 -0.70 1.16 17.45
N LEU A 422 -0.49 2.08 16.52
CA LEU A 422 0.85 2.56 16.16
C LEU A 422 1.56 3.19 17.38
N VAL A 423 0.92 4.12 18.06
CA VAL A 423 1.52 4.82 19.19
C VAL A 423 1.74 3.87 20.38
N LYS A 424 0.85 2.91 20.59
CA LYS A 424 1.02 1.87 21.61
C LYS A 424 2.29 1.04 21.36
N LYS A 425 2.52 0.62 20.11
CA LYS A 425 3.74 -0.10 19.71
C LYS A 425 5.00 0.77 19.84
N MET A 426 4.91 2.03 19.43
CA MET A 426 6.00 2.99 19.59
C MET A 426 6.39 3.20 21.05
N LYS A 427 5.42 3.34 21.92
CA LYS A 427 5.63 3.49 23.37
C LYS A 427 6.34 2.29 23.97
N ALA A 428 5.93 1.09 23.60
CA ALA A 428 6.54 -0.15 24.06
C ALA A 428 8.00 -0.31 23.60
N SER A 429 8.34 0.17 22.39
CA SER A 429 9.69 0.05 21.81
C SER A 429 10.60 1.26 22.10
N GLY A 430 10.04 2.37 22.58
CA GLY A 430 10.77 3.63 22.70
C GLY A 430 11.01 4.31 21.33
N ALA A 431 10.24 3.96 20.31
CA ALA A 431 10.36 4.53 18.98
C ALA A 431 10.01 6.03 18.97
N LYS A 432 10.68 6.76 18.08
CA LYS A 432 10.43 8.18 17.83
C LYS A 432 9.85 8.38 16.43
N ALA A 433 9.00 9.38 16.28
CA ALA A 433 8.39 9.74 15.02
C ALA A 433 8.90 11.08 14.50
N TYR A 434 9.02 11.16 13.19
CA TYR A 434 9.50 12.33 12.46
C TYR A 434 8.60 12.59 11.26
N LEU A 435 8.29 13.86 10.99
CA LEU A 435 7.66 14.29 9.75
C LEU A 435 8.76 14.86 8.85
N VAL A 436 8.99 14.22 7.72
CA VAL A 436 10.01 14.62 6.75
C VAL A 436 9.35 15.17 5.50
N ASN A 437 9.63 16.44 5.21
CA ASN A 437 9.14 17.11 4.01
C ASN A 437 10.11 16.92 2.85
N THR A 438 9.69 16.19 1.83
CA THR A 438 10.43 15.97 0.57
C THR A 438 9.97 16.92 -0.54
N GLY A 439 9.14 17.89 -0.22
CA GLY A 439 8.55 18.85 -1.15
C GLY A 439 9.37 20.14 -1.31
N TRP A 440 8.69 21.25 -1.29
CA TRP A 440 9.23 22.58 -1.61
C TRP A 440 9.38 23.44 -0.35
N ASN A 441 10.18 24.49 -0.45
CA ASN A 441 10.35 25.53 0.55
C ASN A 441 10.19 26.93 -0.06
N GLY A 442 10.52 27.98 0.71
CA GLY A 442 10.36 29.37 0.27
C GLY A 442 11.20 29.79 -0.93
N THR A 443 12.18 29.00 -1.34
CA THR A 443 12.97 29.26 -2.56
C THR A 443 12.21 28.93 -3.86
N GLY A 444 11.04 28.28 -3.74
CA GLY A 444 10.31 27.75 -4.88
C GLY A 444 10.94 26.51 -5.52
N LYS A 445 11.98 25.95 -4.91
CA LYS A 445 12.65 24.72 -5.35
C LYS A 445 12.33 23.58 -4.41
N ARG A 446 12.32 22.38 -4.95
CA ARG A 446 12.18 21.15 -4.17
C ARG A 446 13.42 20.94 -3.31
N ILE A 447 13.24 20.52 -2.07
CA ILE A 447 14.33 20.12 -1.16
C ILE A 447 15.16 19.04 -1.86
N SER A 448 16.49 19.19 -1.86
CA SER A 448 17.37 18.30 -2.59
C SER A 448 17.31 16.88 -2.02
N ILE A 449 17.49 15.88 -2.89
CA ILE A 449 17.56 14.49 -2.46
C ILE A 449 18.76 14.25 -1.54
N LYS A 450 19.85 15.01 -1.75
CA LYS A 450 21.04 14.98 -0.89
C LYS A 450 20.71 15.41 0.54
N ASP A 451 20.00 16.52 0.72
CA ASP A 451 19.60 17.00 2.03
C ASP A 451 18.59 16.06 2.69
N THR A 452 17.62 15.55 1.92
CA THR A 452 16.66 14.55 2.42
C THR A 452 17.37 13.28 2.90
N ARG A 453 18.33 12.75 2.15
CA ARG A 453 19.10 11.58 2.57
C ARG A 453 19.96 11.89 3.80
N GLY A 454 20.55 13.07 3.90
CA GLY A 454 21.27 13.52 5.10
C GLY A 454 20.37 13.57 6.33
N ILE A 455 19.14 14.03 6.18
CA ILE A 455 18.12 14.01 7.24
C ILE A 455 17.77 12.59 7.67
N ILE A 456 17.50 11.71 6.72
CA ILE A 456 17.22 10.30 7.01
C ILE A 456 18.41 9.64 7.71
N ASP A 457 19.62 9.87 7.26
CA ASP A 457 20.83 9.37 7.91
C ASP A 457 20.95 9.87 9.35
N ALA A 458 20.65 11.14 9.61
CA ALA A 458 20.67 11.72 10.95
C ALA A 458 19.59 11.11 11.87
N ILE A 459 18.44 10.77 11.34
CA ILE A 459 17.39 10.03 12.05
C ILE A 459 17.88 8.62 12.40
N LEU A 460 18.34 7.88 11.41
CA LEU A 460 18.71 6.46 11.56
C LEU A 460 19.96 6.26 12.44
N SER A 461 20.92 7.17 12.40
CA SER A 461 22.09 7.15 13.26
C SER A 461 21.83 7.64 14.69
N GLY A 462 20.70 8.30 14.92
CA GLY A 462 20.40 8.96 16.19
C GLY A 462 21.02 10.34 16.37
N ALA A 463 21.76 10.86 15.38
CA ALA A 463 22.37 12.20 15.45
C ALA A 463 21.35 13.31 15.68
N ILE A 464 20.13 13.18 15.16
CA ILE A 464 19.05 14.14 15.38
C ILE A 464 18.66 14.27 16.86
N ASN A 465 18.84 13.23 17.67
CA ASN A 465 18.47 13.21 19.09
C ASN A 465 19.42 14.00 19.97
N THR A 466 20.62 14.32 19.49
CA THR A 466 21.64 15.12 20.21
C THR A 466 21.83 16.50 19.58
N ALA A 467 21.18 16.78 18.47
CA ALA A 467 21.23 18.07 17.83
C ALA A 467 20.48 19.14 18.65
N PRO A 468 20.93 20.41 18.63
CA PRO A 468 20.17 21.49 19.21
C PRO A 468 18.86 21.70 18.43
N THR A 469 17.80 22.01 19.14
CA THR A 469 16.46 22.18 18.56
C THR A 469 15.83 23.52 18.92
N LYS A 470 14.81 23.90 18.17
CA LYS A 470 13.89 25.01 18.48
C LYS A 470 12.47 24.63 18.07
N VAL A 471 11.49 25.33 18.60
CA VAL A 471 10.09 25.17 18.21
C VAL A 471 9.71 26.32 17.27
N ILE A 472 9.11 25.98 16.13
CA ILE A 472 8.63 26.99 15.18
C ILE A 472 7.13 27.26 15.38
N PRO A 473 6.64 28.48 15.08
CA PRO A 473 5.25 28.85 15.31
C PRO A 473 4.28 28.15 14.36
N THR A 474 2.99 28.30 14.63
CA THR A 474 1.83 27.80 13.89
C THR A 474 1.62 26.29 14.05
N PHE A 475 2.59 25.47 13.67
CA PHE A 475 2.51 24.01 13.81
C PHE A 475 3.12 23.50 15.12
N ASN A 476 3.87 24.34 15.83
CA ASN A 476 4.58 24.01 17.07
C ASN A 476 5.51 22.80 16.93
N PHE A 477 6.09 22.63 15.75
CA PHE A 477 7.05 21.58 15.50
C PHE A 477 8.41 21.88 16.13
N GLU A 478 8.97 20.89 16.79
CA GLU A 478 10.38 20.88 17.19
C GLU A 478 11.24 20.53 15.99
N VAL A 479 12.16 21.42 15.64
CA VAL A 479 13.06 21.24 14.51
C VAL A 479 14.52 21.34 14.95
N PRO A 480 15.43 20.53 14.37
CA PRO A 480 16.87 20.69 14.61
C PRO A 480 17.36 21.99 13.98
N THR A 481 18.33 22.64 14.61
CA THR A 481 18.96 23.84 14.07
C THR A 481 20.23 23.54 13.26
N GLU A 482 20.78 22.34 13.42
CA GLU A 482 21.89 21.82 12.64
C GLU A 482 21.81 20.29 12.57
N LEU A 483 22.24 19.70 11.46
CA LEU A 483 22.38 18.26 11.28
C LEU A 483 23.62 17.96 10.43
N PRO A 484 24.34 16.84 10.68
CA PRO A 484 25.50 16.47 9.87
C PRO A 484 25.12 16.29 8.39
N GLY A 485 25.86 16.91 7.49
CA GLY A 485 25.68 16.75 6.05
C GLY A 485 24.43 17.40 5.46
N VAL A 486 23.72 18.22 6.23
CA VAL A 486 22.51 18.95 5.81
C VAL A 486 22.79 20.46 5.87
N ASP A 487 22.31 21.19 4.87
CA ASP A 487 22.37 22.64 4.89
C ASP A 487 21.48 23.20 6.00
N SER A 488 22.10 23.82 7.01
CA SER A 488 21.40 24.38 8.17
C SER A 488 20.38 25.47 7.79
N HIS A 489 20.59 26.15 6.67
CA HIS A 489 19.72 27.24 6.22
C HIS A 489 18.32 26.78 5.86
N ILE A 490 18.14 25.50 5.49
CA ILE A 490 16.81 24.98 5.11
C ILE A 490 16.01 24.44 6.29
N LEU A 491 16.64 24.19 7.45
CA LEU A 491 16.00 23.47 8.57
C LEU A 491 14.85 24.25 9.22
N ASP A 492 14.93 25.57 9.26
CA ASP A 492 13.80 26.44 9.55
C ASP A 492 13.24 26.98 8.23
N PRO A 493 12.04 26.59 7.79
CA PRO A 493 11.52 27.01 6.50
C PRO A 493 11.35 28.52 6.35
N ARG A 494 11.23 29.27 7.46
CA ARG A 494 11.14 30.73 7.45
C ARG A 494 12.40 31.38 6.89
N ASP A 495 13.56 30.76 7.11
CA ASP A 495 14.86 31.28 6.62
C ASP A 495 15.01 31.14 5.10
N THR A 496 14.17 30.35 4.44
CA THR A 496 14.16 30.19 2.98
C THR A 496 13.32 31.24 2.26
N TYR A 497 12.58 32.06 3.00
CA TYR A 497 11.75 33.14 2.46
C TYR A 497 12.49 34.47 2.49
N ALA A 498 12.30 35.30 1.45
CA ALA A 498 12.78 36.68 1.44
C ALA A 498 12.06 37.55 2.49
N ASN A 499 10.77 37.26 2.72
CA ASN A 499 9.94 37.93 3.73
C ASN A 499 9.20 36.87 4.57
N VAL A 500 9.45 36.88 5.87
CA VAL A 500 8.84 35.93 6.82
C VAL A 500 7.31 36.04 6.82
N ALA A 501 6.76 37.23 6.56
CA ALA A 501 5.31 37.40 6.47
C ALA A 501 4.66 36.53 5.36
N ASP A 502 5.38 36.23 4.30
CA ASP A 502 4.89 35.35 3.23
C ASP A 502 4.77 33.89 3.74
N TRP A 503 5.74 33.44 4.52
CA TRP A 503 5.64 32.15 5.19
C TRP A 503 4.47 32.12 6.17
N GLU A 504 4.32 33.16 7.01
CA GLU A 504 3.24 33.23 7.99
C GLU A 504 1.85 33.12 7.33
N ALA A 505 1.64 33.81 6.21
CA ALA A 505 0.39 33.73 5.44
C ALA A 505 0.11 32.33 4.90
N LYS A 506 1.12 31.70 4.30
CA LYS A 506 1.00 30.33 3.79
C LYS A 506 0.82 29.31 4.90
N ALA A 507 1.50 29.48 6.02
CA ALA A 507 1.37 28.63 7.20
C ALA A 507 -0.05 28.72 7.79
N ALA A 508 -0.63 29.90 7.88
CA ALA A 508 -2.01 30.08 8.33
C ALA A 508 -3.02 29.39 7.39
N ASP A 509 -2.83 29.48 6.08
CA ASP A 509 -3.68 28.79 5.09
C ASP A 509 -3.57 27.27 5.23
N LEU A 510 -2.36 26.73 5.29
CA LEU A 510 -2.14 25.28 5.44
C LEU A 510 -2.69 24.78 6.79
N ALA A 511 -2.48 25.52 7.88
CA ALA A 511 -3.03 25.20 9.19
C ALA A 511 -4.56 25.10 9.17
N ALA A 512 -5.23 26.02 8.49
CA ALA A 512 -6.69 26.00 8.33
C ALA A 512 -7.15 24.76 7.57
N ARG A 513 -6.41 24.33 6.56
CA ARG A 513 -6.70 23.12 5.78
C ARG A 513 -6.54 21.84 6.62
N PHE A 514 -5.51 21.74 7.44
CA PHE A 514 -5.33 20.64 8.40
C PHE A 514 -6.48 20.59 9.40
N THR A 515 -6.81 21.71 10.01
CA THR A 515 -7.89 21.82 11.01
C THR A 515 -9.24 21.41 10.42
N LYS A 516 -9.55 21.90 9.22
CA LYS A 516 -10.77 21.53 8.49
C LYS A 516 -10.84 20.02 8.20
N ASN A 517 -9.73 19.44 7.74
CA ASN A 517 -9.66 18.00 7.48
C ASN A 517 -9.84 17.17 8.76
N PHE A 518 -9.28 17.62 9.88
CA PHE A 518 -9.28 16.85 11.13
C PHE A 518 -10.66 16.75 11.77
N VAL A 519 -11.60 17.62 11.45
CA VAL A 519 -12.97 17.62 11.99
C VAL A 519 -13.64 16.25 11.84
N LYS A 520 -13.37 15.55 10.74
CA LYS A 520 -13.93 14.21 10.49
C LYS A 520 -13.52 13.14 11.51
N TYR A 521 -12.47 13.39 12.31
CA TYR A 521 -12.00 12.46 13.35
C TYR A 521 -12.50 12.82 14.74
N THR A 522 -13.21 13.94 14.91
CA THR A 522 -13.68 14.42 16.20
C THR A 522 -15.02 13.81 16.66
N GLY A 523 -15.54 12.84 15.90
CA GLY A 523 -16.78 12.12 16.24
C GLY A 523 -16.64 11.14 17.42
N ASN A 524 -15.43 10.83 17.85
CA ASN A 524 -15.15 10.01 19.04
C ASN A 524 -14.17 10.70 19.99
N GLU A 525 -14.05 10.18 21.20
CA GLU A 525 -13.21 10.78 22.24
C GLU A 525 -11.72 10.75 21.89
N ALA A 526 -11.25 9.68 21.24
CA ALA A 526 -9.87 9.54 20.82
C ALA A 526 -9.46 10.67 19.84
N GLY A 527 -10.30 10.96 18.86
CA GLY A 527 -10.06 12.05 17.92
C GLY A 527 -10.16 13.43 18.56
N LYS A 528 -11.15 13.66 19.43
CA LYS A 528 -11.30 14.93 20.17
C LYS A 528 -10.06 15.25 21.00
N ALA A 529 -9.49 14.26 21.67
CA ALA A 529 -8.31 14.42 22.52
C ALA A 529 -7.06 14.88 21.74
N LEU A 530 -7.02 14.69 20.43
CA LEU A 530 -5.88 15.04 19.57
C LEU A 530 -5.96 16.42 18.94
N VAL A 531 -7.09 17.11 19.02
CA VAL A 531 -7.29 18.41 18.35
C VAL A 531 -6.22 19.42 18.76
N ALA A 532 -5.84 19.46 20.04
CA ALA A 532 -4.83 20.38 20.55
C ALA A 532 -3.40 20.11 20.03
N ALA A 533 -3.14 18.93 19.47
CA ALA A 533 -1.85 18.58 18.88
C ALA A 533 -1.69 19.09 17.44
N GLY A 534 -2.77 19.55 16.83
CA GLY A 534 -2.76 20.13 15.50
C GLY A 534 -2.23 21.56 15.46
N PRO A 535 -2.18 22.16 14.27
CA PRO A 535 -1.73 23.54 14.12
C PRO A 535 -2.70 24.53 14.77
N GLU A 536 -2.16 25.67 15.20
CA GLU A 536 -2.95 26.78 15.71
C GLU A 536 -3.67 27.46 14.54
N SER A 537 -5.00 27.46 14.58
CA SER A 537 -5.82 28.27 13.69
C SER A 537 -6.03 29.66 14.36
N LYS A 538 -5.54 30.70 13.69
CA LYS A 538 -5.85 32.08 14.10
C LYS A 538 -7.25 32.48 13.62
#